data_248235e76513e171e93e1085d4b5ec36
#
_entry.id   248235e76513e171e93e1085d4b5ec36
#
_cell.length_a   1.000
_cell.length_b   1.000
_cell.length_c   1.000
_cell.angle_alpha   90.00
_cell.angle_beta   90.00
_cell.angle_gamma   90.00
#
_symmetry.space_group_name_H-M   'P 1'
#
loop_
_entity.id
_entity.type
_entity.pdbx_description
1 polymer ?
#
loop_
_entity_poly.entity_id
_entity_poly.type
_entity_poly.pdbx_seq_one_letter_code
_entity_poly.pdbx_strand_id
1 'polypeptide(L)'
;LLEYQAKELFRQVGIPVLPSQKINNSQELKKLKIPYPIVLKSQVRAGGRSKLGGIKFASNTIDAVAATQAILHLCIQGEYPEVVLAEAKYNPDRELYLAIVLDRTARRPILLGSTQGGIDVDLAREQMQQAIVQEHFSPFYARRLALKMGLEGEAIEAVSHVIENMYHL
;
A
#
# COMPACT_ATOMS: atom_id res chain seq x y z
N LEU A 1 0.10 3.66 11.64
CA LEU A 1 0.64 2.37 11.20
C LEU A 1 1.63 2.61 10.07
N LEU A 2 2.82 2.00 10.14
CA LEU A 2 3.83 2.10 9.08
C LEU A 2 3.59 1.01 8.02
N GLU A 3 4.07 1.24 6.79
CA GLU A 3 3.81 0.33 5.66
C GLU A 3 4.29 -1.11 5.93
N TYR A 4 5.46 -1.30 6.54
CA TYR A 4 5.95 -2.64 6.87
C TYR A 4 5.07 -3.37 7.89
N GLN A 5 4.45 -2.63 8.82
CA GLN A 5 3.50 -3.17 9.80
C GLN A 5 2.17 -3.56 9.11
N ALA A 6 1.68 -2.70 8.22
CA ALA A 6 0.49 -3.00 7.44
C ALA A 6 0.67 -4.23 6.54
N LYS A 7 1.84 -4.38 5.92
CA LYS A 7 2.17 -5.58 5.12
C LYS A 7 2.17 -6.86 5.94
N GLU A 8 2.59 -6.80 7.20
CA GLU A 8 2.53 -7.96 8.09
C GLU A 8 1.08 -8.36 8.41
N LEU A 9 0.22 -7.38 8.70
CA LEU A 9 -1.20 -7.64 8.89
C LEU A 9 -1.85 -8.21 7.61
N PHE A 10 -1.53 -7.68 6.45
CA PHE A 10 -2.04 -8.21 5.18
C PHE A 10 -1.66 -9.68 4.96
N ARG A 11 -0.40 -10.06 5.26
CA ARG A 11 0.01 -11.46 5.19
C ARG A 11 -0.80 -12.37 6.11
N GLN A 12 -1.09 -11.91 7.33
CA GLN A 12 -1.84 -12.68 8.32
C GLN A 12 -3.26 -13.01 7.86
N VAL A 13 -3.87 -12.12 7.07
CA VAL A 13 -5.21 -12.34 6.50
C VAL A 13 -5.18 -12.86 5.06
N GLY A 14 -4.01 -13.29 4.55
CA GLY A 14 -3.89 -13.91 3.23
C GLY A 14 -3.89 -12.94 2.05
N ILE A 15 -3.71 -11.64 2.27
CA ILE A 15 -3.52 -10.67 1.18
C ILE A 15 -2.08 -10.76 0.68
N PRO A 16 -1.86 -11.05 -0.62
CA PRO A 16 -0.52 -11.12 -1.19
C PRO A 16 0.20 -9.78 -1.08
N VAL A 17 1.46 -9.80 -0.68
CA VAL A 17 2.32 -8.62 -0.63
C VAL A 17 3.67 -8.91 -1.28
N LEU A 18 4.25 -7.92 -1.93
CA LEU A 18 5.58 -8.04 -2.52
C LEU A 18 6.63 -8.40 -1.47
N PRO A 19 7.65 -9.19 -1.83
CA PRO A 19 8.79 -9.46 -0.96
C PRO A 19 9.42 -8.16 -0.47
N SER A 20 9.55 -8.03 0.83
CA SER A 20 10.09 -6.82 1.45
C SER A 20 10.89 -7.15 2.70
N GLN A 21 11.84 -6.28 3.03
CA GLN A 21 12.70 -6.40 4.21
C GLN A 21 12.83 -5.04 4.89
N LYS A 22 12.65 -5.04 6.22
CA LYS A 22 12.90 -3.88 7.06
C LYS A 22 14.42 -3.66 7.21
N ILE A 23 14.89 -2.44 7.02
CA ILE A 23 16.28 -2.02 7.08
C ILE A 23 16.40 -0.92 8.13
N ASN A 24 17.10 -1.19 9.24
CA ASN A 24 17.32 -0.22 10.30
C ASN A 24 18.58 0.62 10.06
N ASN A 25 19.55 0.09 9.36
CA ASN A 25 20.78 0.77 8.97
C ASN A 25 21.32 0.22 7.65
N SER A 26 22.17 0.99 6.98
CA SER A 26 22.69 0.64 5.65
C SER A 26 23.58 -0.63 5.63
N GLN A 27 24.11 -1.06 6.75
CA GLN A 27 24.94 -2.28 6.83
C GLN A 27 24.11 -3.55 6.63
N GLU A 28 22.82 -3.51 6.98
CA GLU A 28 21.91 -4.65 6.81
C GLU A 28 21.65 -4.98 5.34
N LEU A 29 21.89 -4.04 4.41
CA LEU A 29 21.79 -4.28 2.98
C LEU A 29 22.78 -5.33 2.44
N LYS A 30 23.90 -5.58 3.16
CA LYS A 30 24.80 -6.69 2.84
C LYS A 30 24.17 -8.06 3.05
N LYS A 31 23.09 -8.12 3.85
CA LYS A 31 22.31 -9.33 4.14
C LYS A 31 20.91 -9.29 3.53
N LEU A 32 20.73 -8.45 2.50
CA LEU A 32 19.45 -8.32 1.80
C LEU A 32 19.10 -9.66 1.15
N LYS A 33 17.86 -10.12 1.40
CA LYS A 33 17.34 -11.40 0.85
C LYS A 33 16.52 -11.20 -0.42
N ILE A 34 16.30 -9.94 -0.81
CA ILE A 34 15.50 -9.56 -1.96
C ILE A 34 16.45 -9.26 -3.13
N PRO A 35 16.21 -9.81 -4.34
CA PRO A 35 17.03 -9.52 -5.51
C PRO A 35 16.84 -8.07 -5.98
N TYR A 36 17.91 -7.49 -6.52
CA TYR A 36 17.84 -6.19 -7.21
C TYR A 36 17.15 -6.33 -8.58
N PRO A 37 16.48 -5.28 -9.08
CA PRO A 37 16.34 -3.95 -8.52
C PRO A 37 15.32 -3.90 -7.38
N ILE A 38 15.53 -2.97 -6.44
CA ILE A 38 14.65 -2.75 -5.30
C ILE A 38 14.15 -1.31 -5.22
N VAL A 39 13.07 -1.12 -4.48
CA VAL A 39 12.54 0.18 -4.07
C VAL A 39 12.78 0.34 -2.57
N LEU A 40 13.34 1.47 -2.18
CA LEU A 40 13.58 1.85 -0.80
C LEU A 40 12.57 2.93 -0.41
N LYS A 41 11.78 2.66 0.63
CA LYS A 41 10.67 3.51 1.06
C LYS A 41 10.86 3.97 2.50
N SER A 42 10.87 5.27 2.73
CA SER A 42 10.86 5.84 4.08
C SER A 42 9.66 5.35 4.87
N GLN A 43 9.86 5.09 6.14
CA GLN A 43 8.80 4.64 7.04
C GLN A 43 8.48 5.75 8.03
N VAL A 44 7.58 6.66 7.62
CA VAL A 44 7.01 7.75 8.42
C VAL A 44 5.50 7.71 8.33
N ARG A 45 4.82 8.34 9.29
CA ARG A 45 3.35 8.39 9.34
C ARG A 45 2.76 9.43 8.38
N ALA A 46 3.61 10.32 7.88
CA ALA A 46 3.21 11.36 6.94
C ALA A 46 2.90 10.82 5.54
N GLY A 47 1.95 11.44 4.87
CA GLY A 47 1.63 11.20 3.46
C GLY A 47 2.61 11.90 2.51
N GLY A 48 2.48 11.66 1.20
CA GLY A 48 3.26 12.37 0.17
C GLY A 48 4.75 12.02 0.11
N ARG A 49 5.18 10.91 0.70
CA ARG A 49 6.58 10.46 0.78
C ARG A 49 7.31 10.47 -0.55
N SER A 50 6.63 10.08 -1.63
CA SER A 50 7.21 10.05 -2.97
C SER A 50 7.62 11.45 -3.45
N LYS A 51 6.73 12.43 -3.30
CA LYS A 51 6.96 13.83 -3.71
C LYS A 51 8.11 14.48 -2.91
N LEU A 52 8.35 14.02 -1.68
CA LEU A 52 9.38 14.54 -0.79
C LEU A 52 10.71 13.77 -0.87
N GLY A 53 10.87 12.85 -1.83
CA GLY A 53 12.11 12.09 -2.01
C GLY A 53 12.27 10.89 -1.04
N GLY A 54 11.20 10.53 -0.32
CA GLY A 54 11.16 9.39 0.60
C GLY A 54 11.09 8.03 -0.07
N ILE A 55 11.04 7.97 -1.41
CA ILE A 55 11.07 6.75 -2.21
C ILE A 55 12.25 6.83 -3.18
N LYS A 56 13.12 5.84 -3.17
CA LYS A 56 14.30 5.75 -4.04
C LYS A 56 14.43 4.36 -4.64
N PHE A 57 14.98 4.29 -5.84
CA PHE A 57 15.28 3.04 -6.52
C PHE A 57 16.76 2.71 -6.40
N ALA A 58 17.07 1.43 -6.32
CA ALA A 58 18.44 0.95 -6.31
C ALA A 58 18.59 -0.30 -7.19
N SER A 59 19.61 -0.30 -8.04
CA SER A 59 19.91 -1.41 -8.95
C SER A 59 20.99 -2.33 -8.41
N ASN A 60 21.70 -1.93 -7.37
CA ASN A 60 22.79 -2.65 -6.73
C ASN A 60 22.97 -2.22 -5.27
N THR A 61 23.85 -2.89 -4.55
CA THR A 61 24.08 -2.64 -3.12
C THR A 61 24.67 -1.24 -2.85
N ILE A 62 25.51 -0.73 -3.73
CA ILE A 62 26.15 0.60 -3.54
C ILE A 62 25.06 1.69 -3.59
N ASP A 63 24.21 1.65 -4.61
CA ASP A 63 23.10 2.57 -4.75
C ASP A 63 22.12 2.45 -3.58
N ALA A 64 21.87 1.22 -3.12
CA ALA A 64 20.97 0.96 -1.99
C ALA A 64 21.51 1.53 -0.68
N VAL A 65 22.81 1.43 -0.43
CA VAL A 65 23.47 2.02 0.76
C VAL A 65 23.33 3.55 0.74
N ALA A 66 23.67 4.19 -0.38
CA ALA A 66 23.57 5.63 -0.54
C ALA A 66 22.11 6.12 -0.38
N ALA A 67 21.17 5.43 -1.03
CA ALA A 67 19.75 5.76 -0.96
C ALA A 67 19.18 5.57 0.45
N THR A 68 19.56 4.50 1.17
CA THR A 68 19.12 4.26 2.55
C THR A 68 19.63 5.35 3.48
N GLN A 69 20.90 5.73 3.39
CA GLN A 69 21.45 6.83 4.19
C GLN A 69 20.73 8.14 3.89
N ALA A 70 20.51 8.47 2.63
CA ALA A 70 19.77 9.66 2.25
C ALA A 70 18.33 9.69 2.81
N ILE A 71 17.63 8.55 2.81
CA ILE A 71 16.28 8.44 3.37
C ILE A 71 16.28 8.60 4.89
N LEU A 72 17.20 7.96 5.61
CA LEU A 72 17.26 8.03 7.08
C LEU A 72 17.55 9.45 7.60
N HIS A 73 18.21 10.27 6.79
CA HIS A 73 18.50 11.69 7.13
C HIS A 73 17.48 12.67 6.52
N LEU A 74 16.44 12.19 5.87
CA LEU A 74 15.43 13.01 5.22
C LEU A 74 14.30 13.35 6.21
N CYS A 75 14.13 14.64 6.51
CA CYS A 75 12.98 15.12 7.26
C CYS A 75 11.73 15.15 6.36
N ILE A 76 10.70 14.39 6.70
CA ILE A 76 9.43 14.34 5.98
C ILE A 76 8.35 14.86 6.92
N GLN A 77 7.85 16.08 6.68
CA GLN A 77 6.82 16.73 7.47
C GLN A 77 7.13 16.74 9.01
N GLY A 78 8.38 16.96 9.37
CA GLY A 78 8.82 17.01 10.75
C GLY A 78 9.23 15.65 11.35
N GLU A 79 9.06 14.55 10.63
CA GLU A 79 9.49 13.23 11.07
C GLU A 79 10.75 12.76 10.30
N TYR A 80 11.68 12.15 11.03
CA TYR A 80 12.81 11.43 10.42
C TYR A 80 12.50 9.93 10.44
N PRO A 81 12.67 9.21 9.32
CA PRO A 81 12.46 7.77 9.30
C PRO A 81 13.50 7.05 10.17
N GLU A 82 13.06 6.22 11.10
CA GLU A 82 13.96 5.33 11.86
C GLU A 82 14.26 4.05 11.08
N VAL A 83 13.44 3.75 10.07
CA VAL A 83 13.45 2.52 9.31
C VAL A 83 13.21 2.82 7.84
N VAL A 84 13.86 2.07 6.97
CA VAL A 84 13.60 2.02 5.53
C VAL A 84 13.03 0.65 5.19
N LEU A 85 12.00 0.60 4.36
CA LEU A 85 11.49 -0.63 3.79
C LEU A 85 12.13 -0.86 2.43
N ALA A 86 12.90 -1.92 2.29
CA ALA A 86 13.34 -2.43 1.00
C ALA A 86 12.29 -3.37 0.44
N GLU A 87 11.88 -3.17 -0.80
CA GLU A 87 10.85 -3.96 -1.47
C GLU A 87 11.31 -4.34 -2.87
N ALA A 88 10.98 -5.54 -3.32
CA ALA A 88 11.22 -5.96 -4.70
C ALA A 88 10.54 -4.98 -5.66
N LYS A 89 11.29 -4.50 -6.68
CA LYS A 89 10.69 -3.67 -7.72
C LYS A 89 9.71 -4.51 -8.53
N TYR A 90 8.51 -4.00 -8.67
CA TYR A 90 7.45 -4.58 -9.48
C TYR A 90 6.93 -3.51 -10.44
N ASN A 91 6.67 -3.90 -11.68
CA ASN A 91 6.04 -3.05 -12.67
C ASN A 91 4.65 -3.62 -12.93
N PRO A 92 3.60 -3.07 -12.30
CA PRO A 92 2.24 -3.57 -12.50
C PRO A 92 1.71 -3.14 -13.87
N ASP A 93 0.92 -3.99 -14.50
CA ASP A 93 0.17 -3.64 -15.71
C ASP A 93 -0.97 -2.66 -15.37
N ARG A 94 -1.52 -2.78 -14.17
CA ARG A 94 -2.59 -1.92 -13.65
C ARG A 94 -2.43 -1.73 -12.14
N GLU A 95 -2.73 -0.53 -11.68
CA GLU A 95 -2.84 -0.20 -10.26
C GLU A 95 -4.29 0.11 -9.91
N LEU A 96 -4.78 -0.48 -8.84
CA LEU A 96 -6.11 -0.22 -8.31
C LEU A 96 -5.98 0.40 -6.92
N TYR A 97 -6.93 1.26 -6.57
CA TYR A 97 -7.07 1.74 -5.21
C TYR A 97 -8.25 1.06 -4.52
N LEU A 98 -8.04 0.54 -3.32
CA LEU A 98 -9.06 -0.04 -2.46
C LEU A 98 -8.92 0.51 -1.05
N ALA A 99 -10.03 0.86 -0.42
CA ALA A 99 -10.07 1.26 0.98
C ALA A 99 -11.38 0.86 1.65
N ILE A 100 -11.31 0.68 2.96
CA ILE A 100 -12.47 0.53 3.83
C ILE A 100 -12.43 1.67 4.83
N VAL A 101 -13.46 2.50 4.83
CA VAL A 101 -13.55 3.66 5.71
C VAL A 101 -14.84 3.62 6.52
N LEU A 102 -14.78 4.10 7.76
CA LEU A 102 -15.98 4.32 8.54
C LEU A 102 -16.54 5.71 8.19
N ASP A 103 -17.71 5.74 7.57
CA ASP A 103 -18.42 6.98 7.33
C ASP A 103 -19.15 7.42 8.61
N ARG A 104 -18.78 8.60 9.10
CA ARG A 104 -19.33 9.11 10.37
C ARG A 104 -20.77 9.55 10.25
N THR A 105 -21.20 9.99 9.07
CA THR A 105 -22.58 10.43 8.81
C THR A 105 -23.50 9.24 8.68
N ALA A 106 -23.12 8.27 7.85
CA ALA A 106 -23.85 7.02 7.69
C ALA A 106 -23.68 6.07 8.86
N ARG A 107 -22.65 6.26 9.73
CA ARG A 107 -22.24 5.38 10.83
C ARG A 107 -22.04 3.94 10.39
N ARG A 108 -21.48 3.77 9.19
CA ARG A 108 -21.34 2.46 8.52
C ARG A 108 -20.01 2.37 7.79
N PRO A 109 -19.45 1.17 7.63
CA PRO A 109 -18.32 0.96 6.75
C PRO A 109 -18.72 1.22 5.29
N ILE A 110 -17.84 1.92 4.58
CA ILE A 110 -17.93 2.12 3.13
C ILE A 110 -16.70 1.52 2.50
N LEU A 111 -16.91 0.69 1.50
CA LEU A 111 -15.88 0.17 0.62
C LEU A 111 -15.66 1.20 -0.49
N LEU A 112 -14.42 1.61 -0.71
CA LEU A 112 -14.03 2.53 -1.77
C LEU A 112 -13.12 1.81 -2.76
N GLY A 113 -13.28 2.10 -4.04
CA GLY A 113 -12.45 1.53 -5.08
C GLY A 113 -12.29 2.44 -6.29
N SER A 114 -11.12 2.41 -6.91
CA SER A 114 -10.81 3.11 -8.16
C SER A 114 -9.90 2.24 -9.03
N THR A 115 -10.10 2.32 -10.35
CA THR A 115 -9.20 1.74 -11.34
C THR A 115 -8.00 2.63 -11.65
N GLN A 116 -7.91 3.79 -11.03
CA GLN A 116 -6.75 4.68 -11.10
C GLN A 116 -5.96 4.54 -9.79
N GLY A 117 -4.74 4.00 -9.87
CA GLY A 117 -3.80 3.96 -8.77
C GLY A 117 -3.07 5.29 -8.57
N GLY A 118 -2.38 5.44 -7.43
CA GLY A 118 -1.55 6.62 -7.14
C GLY A 118 -2.30 7.94 -6.97
N ILE A 119 -3.62 7.89 -6.77
CA ILE A 119 -4.48 9.06 -6.60
C ILE A 119 -4.29 9.72 -5.23
N ASP A 120 -4.44 11.04 -5.22
CA ASP A 120 -4.59 11.79 -3.98
C ASP A 120 -6.00 11.52 -3.41
N VAL A 121 -6.03 10.73 -2.35
CA VAL A 121 -7.28 10.18 -1.78
C VAL A 121 -8.26 11.27 -1.36
N ASP A 122 -7.74 12.39 -0.84
CA ASP A 122 -8.57 13.48 -0.33
C ASP A 122 -9.27 14.24 -1.48
N LEU A 123 -8.62 14.31 -2.65
CA LEU A 123 -9.15 14.99 -3.83
C LEU A 123 -10.03 14.07 -4.70
N ALA A 124 -9.82 12.77 -4.65
CA ALA A 124 -10.46 11.82 -5.57
C ALA A 124 -11.63 11.04 -4.95
N ARG A 125 -11.93 11.23 -3.67
CA ARG A 125 -12.97 10.45 -2.96
C ARG A 125 -14.34 10.50 -3.66
N GLU A 126 -14.71 11.64 -4.21
CA GLU A 126 -15.99 11.82 -4.93
C GLU A 126 -16.02 11.07 -6.28
N GLN A 127 -14.86 10.76 -6.84
CA GLN A 127 -14.74 10.06 -8.12
C GLN A 127 -14.58 8.52 -7.94
N MET A 128 -14.40 8.06 -6.69
CA MET A 128 -14.28 6.64 -6.38
C MET A 128 -15.65 5.95 -6.41
N GLN A 129 -15.63 4.70 -6.85
CA GLN A 129 -16.78 3.82 -6.69
C GLN A 129 -16.95 3.45 -5.23
N GLN A 130 -18.21 3.37 -4.79
CA GLN A 130 -18.54 3.15 -3.38
C GLN A 130 -19.57 2.02 -3.23
N ALA A 131 -19.40 1.22 -2.17
CA ALA A 131 -20.39 0.26 -1.70
C ALA A 131 -20.55 0.40 -0.18
N ILE A 132 -21.74 0.82 0.27
CA ILE A 132 -22.05 0.98 1.68
C ILE A 132 -22.45 -0.40 2.24
N VAL A 133 -21.81 -0.82 3.33
CA VAL A 133 -22.19 -2.03 4.08
C VAL A 133 -23.34 -1.67 5.01
N GLN A 134 -24.51 -2.31 4.81
CA GLN A 134 -25.72 -1.90 5.52
C GLN A 134 -25.81 -2.44 6.96
N GLU A 135 -25.86 -3.72 7.15
CA GLU A 135 -25.98 -4.35 8.47
C GLU A 135 -24.77 -5.22 8.77
N HIS A 136 -24.59 -6.26 7.99
CA HIS A 136 -23.47 -7.19 8.09
C HIS A 136 -22.72 -7.25 6.76
N PHE A 137 -21.41 -7.31 6.84
CA PHE A 137 -20.59 -7.52 5.66
C PHE A 137 -20.86 -8.92 5.06
N SER A 138 -20.91 -8.98 3.75
CA SER A 138 -20.92 -10.23 3.00
C SER A 138 -20.11 -10.07 1.71
N PRO A 139 -19.66 -11.16 1.09
CA PRO A 139 -18.93 -11.13 -0.18
C PRO A 139 -19.65 -10.39 -1.31
N PHE A 140 -20.97 -10.27 -1.20
CA PHE A 140 -21.78 -9.49 -2.14
C PHE A 140 -21.33 -8.03 -2.26
N TYR A 141 -20.99 -7.37 -1.15
CA TYR A 141 -20.55 -5.97 -1.17
C TYR A 141 -19.21 -5.81 -1.88
N ALA A 142 -18.28 -6.74 -1.68
CA ALA A 142 -16.99 -6.75 -2.35
C ALA A 142 -17.15 -6.93 -3.86
N ARG A 143 -17.96 -7.92 -4.29
CA ARG A 143 -18.27 -8.12 -5.70
C ARG A 143 -19.00 -6.94 -6.33
N ARG A 144 -19.95 -6.35 -5.61
CA ARG A 144 -20.66 -5.16 -6.06
C ARG A 144 -19.71 -3.99 -6.31
N LEU A 145 -18.72 -3.79 -5.44
CA LEU A 145 -17.71 -2.75 -5.66
C LEU A 145 -16.85 -3.06 -6.89
N ALA A 146 -16.36 -4.28 -7.02
CA ALA A 146 -15.55 -4.71 -8.17
C ALA A 146 -16.29 -4.49 -9.51
N LEU A 147 -17.58 -4.83 -9.56
CA LEU A 147 -18.42 -4.57 -10.74
C LEU A 147 -18.60 -3.08 -11.02
N LYS A 148 -18.83 -2.26 -9.98
CA LYS A 148 -18.92 -0.80 -10.13
C LYS A 148 -17.61 -0.18 -10.64
N MET A 149 -16.46 -0.76 -10.29
CA MET A 149 -15.16 -0.36 -10.81
C MET A 149 -14.97 -0.74 -12.29
N GLY A 150 -15.92 -1.46 -12.91
CA GLY A 150 -15.81 -1.94 -14.28
C GLY A 150 -14.81 -3.08 -14.44
N LEU A 151 -14.58 -3.87 -13.39
CA LEU A 151 -13.72 -5.06 -13.46
C LEU A 151 -14.48 -6.23 -14.07
N GLU A 152 -13.75 -7.10 -14.75
CA GLU A 152 -14.30 -8.27 -15.46
C GLU A 152 -13.49 -9.54 -15.14
N GLY A 153 -14.13 -10.69 -15.33
CA GLY A 153 -13.47 -11.99 -15.21
C GLY A 153 -12.80 -12.23 -13.85
N GLU A 154 -11.60 -12.76 -13.89
CA GLU A 154 -10.81 -13.09 -12.69
C GLU A 154 -10.48 -11.88 -11.81
N ALA A 155 -10.46 -10.66 -12.37
CA ALA A 155 -10.19 -9.46 -11.61
C ALA A 155 -11.30 -9.17 -10.59
N ILE A 156 -12.55 -9.53 -10.87
CA ILE A 156 -13.66 -9.41 -9.90
C ILE A 156 -13.38 -10.29 -8.68
N GLU A 157 -13.00 -11.54 -8.90
CA GLU A 157 -12.76 -12.49 -7.81
C GLU A 157 -11.53 -12.10 -6.99
N ALA A 158 -10.43 -11.74 -7.64
CA ALA A 158 -9.20 -11.32 -6.98
C ALA A 158 -9.42 -10.08 -6.10
N VAL A 159 -10.09 -9.05 -6.63
CA VAL A 159 -10.38 -7.81 -5.88
C VAL A 159 -11.39 -8.07 -4.77
N SER A 160 -12.42 -8.88 -5.02
CA SER A 160 -13.40 -9.24 -3.98
C SER A 160 -12.73 -9.94 -2.80
N HIS A 161 -11.86 -10.91 -3.07
CA HIS A 161 -11.13 -11.62 -2.04
C HIS A 161 -10.21 -10.70 -1.21
N VAL A 162 -9.53 -9.75 -1.86
CA VAL A 162 -8.74 -8.73 -1.15
C VAL A 162 -9.61 -7.89 -0.23
N ILE A 163 -10.77 -7.40 -0.71
CA ILE A 163 -11.70 -6.60 0.09
C ILE A 163 -12.25 -7.40 1.28
N GLU A 164 -12.61 -8.65 1.07
CA GLU A 164 -13.09 -9.55 2.14
C GLU A 164 -12.03 -9.69 3.24
N ASN A 165 -10.78 -9.96 2.84
CA ASN A 165 -9.68 -10.09 3.79
C ASN A 165 -9.35 -8.77 4.49
N MET A 166 -9.42 -7.63 3.78
CA MET A 166 -9.28 -6.30 4.39
C MET A 166 -10.36 -6.01 5.42
N TYR A 167 -11.59 -6.51 5.19
CA TYR A 167 -12.70 -6.27 6.12
C TYR A 167 -12.57 -7.07 7.42
N HIS A 168 -11.91 -8.22 7.37
CA HIS A 168 -11.66 -9.10 8.52
C HIS A 168 -10.40 -8.73 9.31
N LEU A 169 -9.66 -7.72 8.90
CA LEU A 169 -8.45 -7.22 9.53
C LEU A 169 -8.77 -6.24 10.66
#